data_c2f8eaf88fbda5834ba837752cbef925
#
_entry.id   c2f8eaf88fbda5834ba837752cbef925
#
_cell.length_a   1.000
_cell.length_b   1.000
_cell.length_c   1.000
_cell.angle_alpha   90.00
_cell.angle_beta   90.00
_cell.angle_gamma   90.00
#
_symmetry.space_group_name_H-M   'P 1'
#
loop_
_entity.id
_entity.type
_entity.pdbx_description
1 polymer ?
#
loop_
_entity_poly.entity_id
_entity_poly.type
_entity_poly.pdbx_seq_one_letter_code
_entity_poly.pdbx_strand_id
1 'polypeptide(L)'
;QGENTMLHKAMQNEGSRVAIAVLATFLYAVGVNLFIVPVGLYSGGVVGLSQVLRTVLAQRAALPAGVDIAGILYFLLNVPMLFLGWRELGRGFLVRTLICVGASSLFLSVIPAPASPILDERLAACVVGGILCGFALGLALTCGCSTGGLDIIGLCLSKRGSHFTVGRFSMSFNVLLYAACALLFDIQTAIYSVIYTVFCSLFIDRGHQQNISVQVLIFTRDEDPALPQSIMSRLGRGVTYWQGKGAYTESDMRVLCVCVSKFEVADLQETVRELDPNAFFIVQEGVRIGGNFMRKIS
;
A
#
# COMPACT_ATOMS: atom_id res chain seq x y z
N GLN A 1 2.84 -21.51 6.24
CA GLN A 1 4.05 -21.44 5.37
C GLN A 1 3.72 -21.55 3.88
N GLY A 2 2.67 -22.27 3.45
CA GLY A 2 2.30 -22.44 2.03
C GLY A 2 1.65 -21.21 1.37
N GLU A 3 0.89 -20.40 2.08
CA GLU A 3 0.19 -19.23 1.53
C GLU A 3 1.13 -18.08 1.15
N ASN A 4 2.17 -17.84 1.93
CA ASN A 4 3.17 -16.82 1.63
C ASN A 4 3.96 -17.14 0.35
N THR A 5 4.17 -18.42 0.04
CA THR A 5 4.93 -18.85 -1.14
C THR A 5 4.13 -18.66 -2.45
N MET A 6 2.81 -18.82 -2.42
CA MET A 6 1.97 -18.61 -3.60
C MET A 6 1.80 -17.12 -3.93
N LEU A 7 1.59 -16.27 -2.94
CA LEU A 7 1.54 -14.81 -3.12
C LEU A 7 2.90 -14.29 -3.65
N HIS A 8 4.00 -14.83 -3.15
CA HIS A 8 5.35 -14.47 -3.60
C HIS A 8 5.57 -14.82 -5.09
N LYS A 9 5.22 -16.03 -5.53
CA LYS A 9 5.31 -16.42 -6.94
C LYS A 9 4.39 -15.60 -7.85
N ALA A 10 3.17 -15.28 -7.39
CA ALA A 10 2.26 -14.42 -8.11
C ALA A 10 2.78 -12.98 -8.25
N MET A 11 3.53 -12.47 -7.27
CA MET A 11 4.10 -11.13 -7.29
C MET A 11 5.38 -10.99 -8.14
N GLN A 12 5.98 -12.08 -8.59
CA GLN A 12 7.10 -12.05 -9.54
C GLN A 12 6.66 -11.76 -10.98
N ASN A 13 5.39 -12.02 -11.31
CA ASN A 13 4.85 -11.77 -12.65
C ASN A 13 4.10 -10.43 -12.69
N GLU A 14 4.47 -9.51 -13.58
CA GLU A 14 3.83 -8.21 -13.73
C GLU A 14 2.32 -8.32 -14.00
N GLY A 15 1.90 -9.30 -14.81
CA GLY A 15 0.48 -9.54 -15.10
C GLY A 15 -0.32 -9.92 -13.86
N SER A 16 0.25 -10.79 -13.01
CA SER A 16 -0.40 -11.21 -11.76
C SER A 16 -0.49 -10.06 -10.76
N ARG A 17 0.53 -9.21 -10.68
CA ARG A 17 0.54 -8.01 -9.82
C ARG A 17 -0.59 -7.05 -10.21
N VAL A 18 -0.76 -6.79 -11.50
CA VAL A 18 -1.84 -5.92 -11.99
C VAL A 18 -3.20 -6.55 -11.73
N ALA A 19 -3.36 -7.86 -11.95
CA ALA A 19 -4.62 -8.56 -11.68
C ALA A 19 -5.01 -8.50 -10.19
N ILE A 20 -4.06 -8.71 -9.27
CA ILE A 20 -4.28 -8.60 -7.83
C ILE A 20 -4.62 -7.15 -7.46
N ALA A 21 -3.95 -6.16 -8.04
CA ALA A 21 -4.24 -4.76 -7.80
C ALA A 21 -5.65 -4.37 -8.29
N VAL A 22 -6.09 -4.86 -9.45
CA VAL A 22 -7.45 -4.65 -9.95
C VAL A 22 -8.49 -5.32 -9.05
N LEU A 23 -8.23 -6.54 -8.56
CA LEU A 23 -9.09 -7.18 -7.56
C LEU A 23 -9.16 -6.38 -6.26
N ALA A 24 -8.04 -5.83 -5.82
CA ALA A 24 -7.99 -4.96 -4.66
C ALA A 24 -8.84 -3.69 -4.86
N THR A 25 -8.80 -3.05 -6.04
CA THR A 25 -9.66 -1.90 -6.34
C THR A 25 -11.14 -2.26 -6.38
N PHE A 26 -11.48 -3.47 -6.83
CA PHE A 26 -12.86 -4.00 -6.76
C PHE A 26 -13.32 -4.13 -5.30
N LEU A 27 -12.51 -4.77 -4.43
CA LEU A 27 -12.81 -4.90 -3.00
C LEU A 27 -12.94 -3.54 -2.30
N TYR A 28 -12.09 -2.59 -2.69
CA TYR A 28 -12.19 -1.21 -2.20
C TYR A 28 -13.53 -0.57 -2.57
N ALA A 29 -13.93 -0.67 -3.84
CA ALA A 29 -15.21 -0.11 -4.31
C ALA A 29 -16.42 -0.79 -3.65
N VAL A 30 -16.36 -2.12 -3.43
CA VAL A 30 -17.36 -2.85 -2.64
C VAL A 30 -17.43 -2.28 -1.21
N GLY A 31 -16.29 -2.10 -0.53
CA GLY A 31 -16.24 -1.55 0.82
C GLY A 31 -16.85 -0.15 0.89
N VAL A 32 -16.52 0.71 -0.05
CA VAL A 32 -17.04 2.09 -0.11
C VAL A 32 -18.53 2.10 -0.41
N ASN A 33 -18.96 1.44 -1.48
CA ASN A 33 -20.35 1.55 -1.97
C ASN A 33 -21.36 0.77 -1.13
N LEU A 34 -20.94 -0.32 -0.45
CA LEU A 34 -21.86 -1.11 0.37
C LEU A 34 -21.91 -0.68 1.84
N PHE A 35 -20.83 -0.14 2.38
CA PHE A 35 -20.77 0.18 3.81
C PHE A 35 -20.69 1.68 4.12
N ILE A 36 -20.04 2.48 3.30
CA ILE A 36 -19.78 3.90 3.60
C ILE A 36 -20.82 4.83 2.98
N VAL A 37 -21.09 4.65 1.69
CA VAL A 37 -22.05 5.49 0.96
C VAL A 37 -23.48 5.39 1.52
N PRO A 38 -24.03 4.18 1.85
CA PRO A 38 -25.42 4.05 2.30
C PRO A 38 -25.68 4.68 3.66
N VAL A 39 -24.67 4.82 4.52
CA VAL A 39 -24.79 5.47 5.82
C VAL A 39 -24.50 6.98 5.76
N GLY A 40 -24.32 7.53 4.56
CA GLY A 40 -24.09 8.96 4.31
C GLY A 40 -22.72 9.45 4.72
N LEU A 41 -21.71 8.57 4.70
CA LEU A 41 -20.33 8.91 5.05
C LEU A 41 -19.46 9.09 3.81
N TYR A 42 -18.32 9.74 4.00
CA TYR A 42 -17.37 10.06 2.93
C TYR A 42 -16.01 9.43 3.20
N SER A 43 -15.40 8.93 2.11
CA SER A 43 -14.03 8.43 2.15
C SER A 43 -13.01 9.56 2.31
N GLY A 44 -11.75 9.21 2.52
CA GLY A 44 -10.64 10.15 2.48
C GLY A 44 -10.13 10.41 1.07
N GLY A 45 -9.27 11.41 0.93
CA GLY A 45 -8.55 11.70 -0.29
C GLY A 45 -9.43 12.13 -1.46
N VAL A 46 -8.98 11.80 -2.67
CA VAL A 46 -9.67 12.18 -3.91
C VAL A 46 -11.01 11.45 -4.07
N VAL A 47 -11.13 10.23 -3.57
CA VAL A 47 -12.42 9.50 -3.55
C VAL A 47 -13.44 10.27 -2.71
N GLY A 48 -13.08 10.68 -1.50
CA GLY A 48 -13.96 11.49 -0.66
C GLY A 48 -14.34 12.82 -1.30
N LEU A 49 -13.38 13.51 -1.91
CA LEU A 49 -13.68 14.73 -2.64
C LEU A 49 -14.67 14.49 -3.79
N SER A 50 -14.51 13.41 -4.55
CA SER A 50 -15.44 13.06 -5.63
C SER A 50 -16.85 12.76 -5.11
N GLN A 51 -16.96 12.09 -3.95
CA GLN A 51 -18.24 11.82 -3.28
C GLN A 51 -18.92 13.09 -2.79
N VAL A 52 -18.17 14.00 -2.16
CA VAL A 52 -18.68 15.32 -1.74
C VAL A 52 -19.18 16.11 -2.94
N LEU A 53 -18.39 16.19 -4.00
CA LEU A 53 -18.79 16.87 -5.24
C LEU A 53 -20.05 16.25 -5.85
N ARG A 54 -20.13 14.91 -5.90
CA ARG A 54 -21.33 14.21 -6.36
C ARG A 54 -22.56 14.59 -5.54
N THR A 55 -22.44 14.65 -4.22
CA THR A 55 -23.56 14.98 -3.33
C THR A 55 -24.00 16.43 -3.52
N VAL A 56 -23.06 17.37 -3.63
CA VAL A 56 -23.38 18.79 -3.91
C VAL A 56 -24.01 18.97 -5.29
N LEU A 57 -23.54 18.25 -6.30
CA LEU A 57 -24.16 18.29 -7.64
C LEU A 57 -25.56 17.68 -7.65
N ALA A 58 -25.80 16.59 -6.93
CA ALA A 58 -27.11 15.96 -6.80
C ALA A 58 -28.15 16.86 -6.14
N GLN A 59 -27.73 17.78 -5.29
CA GLN A 59 -28.64 18.80 -4.69
C GLN A 59 -29.09 19.88 -5.69
N ARG A 60 -28.33 20.07 -6.79
CA ARG A 60 -28.55 21.16 -7.74
C ARG A 60 -29.07 20.70 -9.11
N ALA A 61 -28.82 19.45 -9.47
CA ALA A 61 -29.18 18.90 -10.76
C ALA A 61 -29.64 17.44 -10.63
N ALA A 62 -30.61 17.02 -11.46
CA ALA A 62 -30.98 15.63 -11.59
C ALA A 62 -29.81 14.85 -12.19
N LEU A 63 -29.29 13.86 -11.46
CA LEU A 63 -28.22 13.00 -11.93
C LEU A 63 -28.76 11.82 -12.74
N PRO A 64 -27.96 11.28 -13.68
CA PRO A 64 -28.35 10.12 -14.45
C PRO A 64 -28.66 8.93 -13.54
N ALA A 65 -29.76 8.22 -13.79
CA ALA A 65 -30.10 7.01 -13.09
C ALA A 65 -29.18 5.85 -13.53
N GLY A 66 -28.72 5.04 -12.58
CA GLY A 66 -28.01 3.79 -12.86
C GLY A 66 -26.48 3.86 -12.87
N VAL A 67 -25.87 5.05 -12.87
CA VAL A 67 -24.40 5.22 -12.78
C VAL A 67 -24.06 6.23 -11.71
N ASP A 68 -23.21 5.84 -10.74
CA ASP A 68 -22.74 6.81 -9.75
C ASP A 68 -21.63 7.69 -10.36
N ILE A 69 -21.90 8.99 -10.50
CA ILE A 69 -20.95 9.94 -11.08
C ILE A 69 -19.70 10.17 -10.19
N ALA A 70 -19.71 9.70 -8.93
CA ALA A 70 -18.56 9.81 -8.05
C ALA A 70 -17.31 9.14 -8.65
N GLY A 71 -17.49 7.96 -9.30
CA GLY A 71 -16.39 7.30 -10.00
C GLY A 71 -15.86 8.09 -11.19
N ILE A 72 -16.75 8.73 -11.97
CA ILE A 72 -16.36 9.58 -13.11
C ILE A 72 -15.59 10.81 -12.59
N LEU A 73 -16.11 11.48 -11.55
CA LEU A 73 -15.44 12.61 -10.92
C LEU A 73 -14.07 12.20 -10.34
N TYR A 74 -14.00 11.02 -9.74
CA TYR A 74 -12.74 10.47 -9.24
C TYR A 74 -11.71 10.31 -10.37
N PHE A 75 -12.10 9.77 -11.52
CA PHE A 75 -11.21 9.66 -12.68
C PHE A 75 -10.73 11.03 -13.16
N LEU A 76 -11.65 11.96 -13.36
CA LEU A 76 -11.33 13.31 -13.82
C LEU A 76 -10.39 14.06 -12.88
N LEU A 77 -10.60 13.94 -11.57
CA LEU A 77 -9.72 14.54 -10.55
C LEU A 77 -8.33 13.91 -10.53
N ASN A 78 -8.20 12.64 -10.93
CA ASN A 78 -6.91 11.97 -11.02
C ASN A 78 -6.12 12.33 -12.28
N VAL A 79 -6.75 12.78 -13.37
CA VAL A 79 -6.06 13.12 -14.63
C VAL A 79 -4.89 14.10 -14.41
N PRO A 80 -5.06 15.26 -13.74
CA PRO A 80 -3.95 16.17 -13.51
C PRO A 80 -2.85 15.56 -12.64
N MET A 81 -3.19 14.70 -11.68
CA MET A 81 -2.23 14.02 -10.81
C MET A 81 -1.41 12.97 -11.58
N LEU A 82 -2.07 12.21 -12.45
CA LEU A 82 -1.41 11.28 -13.37
C LEU A 82 -0.46 12.01 -14.31
N PHE A 83 -0.85 13.18 -14.81
CA PHE A 83 0.02 14.00 -15.65
C PHE A 83 1.27 14.49 -14.91
N LEU A 84 1.12 14.92 -13.65
CA LEU A 84 2.26 15.24 -12.78
C LEU A 84 3.15 14.03 -12.54
N GLY A 85 2.55 12.88 -12.24
CA GLY A 85 3.26 11.62 -12.02
C GLY A 85 4.05 11.14 -13.24
N TRP A 86 3.56 11.44 -14.45
CA TRP A 86 4.24 11.10 -15.70
C TRP A 86 5.65 11.67 -15.77
N ARG A 87 5.85 12.89 -15.31
CA ARG A 87 7.13 13.58 -15.35
C ARG A 87 8.11 13.13 -14.28
N GLU A 88 7.61 12.70 -13.12
CA GLU A 88 8.41 12.48 -11.91
C GLU A 88 8.58 10.99 -11.57
N LEU A 89 7.58 10.17 -11.86
CA LEU A 89 7.53 8.76 -11.50
C LEU A 89 7.70 7.89 -12.77
N GLY A 90 8.40 6.80 -12.70
CA GLY A 90 8.72 5.96 -13.86
C GLY A 90 7.48 5.49 -14.66
N ARG A 91 7.64 5.24 -15.96
CA ARG A 91 6.54 4.84 -16.88
C ARG A 91 5.80 3.59 -16.42
N GLY A 92 6.50 2.60 -15.87
CA GLY A 92 5.88 1.35 -15.39
C GLY A 92 4.93 1.58 -14.21
N PHE A 93 5.32 2.42 -13.23
CA PHE A 93 4.46 2.81 -12.13
C PHE A 93 3.21 3.53 -12.62
N LEU A 94 3.38 4.44 -13.57
CA LEU A 94 2.27 5.24 -14.09
C LEU A 94 1.23 4.39 -14.84
N VAL A 95 1.67 3.46 -15.68
CA VAL A 95 0.76 2.57 -16.44
C VAL A 95 -0.05 1.71 -15.47
N ARG A 96 0.60 1.11 -14.47
CA ARG A 96 -0.08 0.34 -13.44
C ARG A 96 -1.07 1.19 -12.64
N THR A 97 -0.67 2.40 -12.25
CA THR A 97 -1.55 3.34 -11.54
C THR A 97 -2.74 3.77 -12.39
N LEU A 98 -2.54 4.03 -13.68
CA LEU A 98 -3.63 4.37 -14.61
C LEU A 98 -4.65 3.23 -14.73
N ILE A 99 -4.20 1.99 -14.80
CA ILE A 99 -5.08 0.81 -14.82
C ILE A 99 -5.89 0.73 -13.51
N CYS A 100 -5.25 0.92 -12.36
CA CYS A 100 -5.92 0.88 -11.06
C CYS A 100 -6.91 2.03 -10.87
N VAL A 101 -6.56 3.26 -11.29
CA VAL A 101 -7.46 4.42 -11.25
C VAL A 101 -8.66 4.20 -12.16
N GLY A 102 -8.44 3.69 -13.38
CA GLY A 102 -9.53 3.36 -14.32
C GLY A 102 -10.45 2.27 -13.76
N ALA A 103 -9.88 1.20 -13.23
CA ALA A 103 -10.64 0.12 -12.59
C ALA A 103 -11.43 0.61 -11.38
N SER A 104 -10.81 1.39 -10.49
CA SER A 104 -11.48 1.98 -9.33
C SER A 104 -12.65 2.88 -9.75
N SER A 105 -12.42 3.74 -10.76
CA SER A 105 -13.47 4.60 -11.32
C SER A 105 -14.65 3.79 -11.83
N LEU A 106 -14.37 2.75 -12.62
CA LEU A 106 -15.40 1.85 -13.16
C LEU A 106 -16.18 1.18 -12.04
N PHE A 107 -15.49 0.55 -11.08
CA PHE A 107 -16.16 -0.17 -10.00
C PHE A 107 -16.97 0.75 -9.08
N LEU A 108 -16.44 1.93 -8.74
CA LEU A 108 -17.19 2.94 -7.95
C LEU A 108 -18.45 3.43 -8.69
N SER A 109 -18.44 3.45 -10.03
CA SER A 109 -19.59 3.87 -10.83
C SER A 109 -20.61 2.78 -11.04
N VAL A 110 -20.17 1.53 -11.18
CA VAL A 110 -21.02 0.38 -11.58
C VAL A 110 -21.59 -0.37 -10.39
N ILE A 111 -20.85 -0.47 -9.28
CA ILE A 111 -21.35 -1.15 -8.07
C ILE A 111 -22.39 -0.24 -7.41
N PRO A 112 -23.68 -0.66 -7.36
CA PRO A 112 -24.72 0.18 -6.80
C PRO A 112 -24.58 0.27 -5.28
N ALA A 113 -24.75 1.46 -4.72
CA ALA A 113 -24.95 1.62 -3.30
C ALA A 113 -26.39 1.17 -2.95
N PRO A 114 -26.61 0.26 -1.99
CA PRO A 114 -27.94 -0.15 -1.59
C PRO A 114 -28.73 1.03 -1.00
N ALA A 115 -30.04 1.03 -1.26
CA ALA A 115 -30.94 2.08 -0.78
C ALA A 115 -31.06 2.08 0.75
N SER A 116 -30.92 0.91 1.39
CA SER A 116 -30.85 0.76 2.83
C SER A 116 -29.47 0.28 3.25
N PRO A 117 -28.88 0.82 4.33
CA PRO A 117 -27.59 0.37 4.85
C PRO A 117 -27.62 -1.13 5.16
N ILE A 118 -26.51 -1.85 4.89
CA ILE A 118 -26.33 -3.24 5.32
C ILE A 118 -26.15 -3.31 6.84
N LEU A 119 -25.52 -2.28 7.40
CA LEU A 119 -25.34 -2.09 8.83
C LEU A 119 -25.98 -0.76 9.21
N ASP A 120 -27.00 -0.81 10.04
CA ASP A 120 -27.74 0.38 10.46
C ASP A 120 -26.89 1.28 11.37
N GLU A 121 -25.98 0.68 12.13
CA GLU A 121 -25.11 1.41 13.02
C GLU A 121 -23.90 2.02 12.28
N ARG A 122 -23.81 3.35 12.24
CA ARG A 122 -22.76 4.09 11.55
C ARG A 122 -21.36 3.70 12.02
N LEU A 123 -21.17 3.44 13.32
CA LEU A 123 -19.89 3.03 13.87
C LEU A 123 -19.46 1.65 13.34
N ALA A 124 -20.38 0.69 13.31
CA ALA A 124 -20.10 -0.63 12.77
C ALA A 124 -19.75 -0.56 11.28
N ALA A 125 -20.47 0.26 10.50
CA ALA A 125 -20.16 0.50 9.09
C ALA A 125 -18.75 1.13 8.90
N CYS A 126 -18.35 2.08 9.77
CA CYS A 126 -17.00 2.67 9.75
C CYS A 126 -15.92 1.61 9.99
N VAL A 127 -16.12 0.72 10.98
CA VAL A 127 -15.13 -0.30 11.33
C VAL A 127 -15.01 -1.33 10.21
N VAL A 128 -16.12 -1.93 9.78
CA VAL A 128 -16.13 -2.97 8.75
C VAL A 128 -15.66 -2.40 7.41
N GLY A 129 -16.22 -1.28 6.99
CA GLY A 129 -15.80 -0.59 5.77
C GLY A 129 -14.34 -0.16 5.81
N GLY A 130 -13.87 0.38 6.95
CA GLY A 130 -12.48 0.79 7.15
C GLY A 130 -11.50 -0.39 7.08
N ILE A 131 -11.83 -1.52 7.68
CA ILE A 131 -11.03 -2.76 7.61
C ILE A 131 -10.93 -3.23 6.16
N LEU A 132 -12.09 -3.39 5.50
CA LEU A 132 -12.15 -3.92 4.14
C LEU A 132 -11.42 -3.00 3.14
N CYS A 133 -11.71 -1.70 3.20
CA CYS A 133 -11.06 -0.71 2.34
C CYS A 133 -9.56 -0.59 2.62
N GLY A 134 -9.16 -0.62 3.91
CA GLY A 134 -7.77 -0.55 4.31
C GLY A 134 -6.95 -1.72 3.80
N PHE A 135 -7.44 -2.95 3.97
CA PHE A 135 -6.78 -4.14 3.40
C PHE A 135 -6.70 -4.09 1.88
N ALA A 136 -7.77 -3.68 1.21
CA ALA A 136 -7.80 -3.56 -0.24
C ALA A 136 -6.76 -2.54 -0.74
N LEU A 137 -6.70 -1.35 -0.14
CA LEU A 137 -5.68 -0.34 -0.48
C LEU A 137 -4.27 -0.81 -0.17
N GLY A 138 -4.05 -1.44 1.00
CA GLY A 138 -2.77 -2.03 1.36
C GLY A 138 -2.30 -3.08 0.38
N LEU A 139 -3.21 -3.95 -0.09
CA LEU A 139 -2.92 -4.97 -1.10
C LEU A 139 -2.55 -4.33 -2.46
N ALA A 140 -3.25 -3.29 -2.91
CA ALA A 140 -2.92 -2.57 -4.14
C ALA A 140 -1.52 -1.94 -4.06
N LEU A 141 -1.20 -1.31 -2.93
CA LEU A 141 0.13 -0.74 -2.69
C LEU A 141 1.22 -1.82 -2.66
N THR A 142 0.93 -2.99 -2.10
CA THR A 142 1.84 -4.15 -2.08
C THR A 142 2.18 -4.62 -3.49
N CYS A 143 1.25 -4.50 -4.44
CA CYS A 143 1.50 -4.78 -5.86
C CYS A 143 2.32 -3.68 -6.58
N GLY A 144 2.79 -2.65 -5.87
CA GLY A 144 3.51 -1.52 -6.49
C GLY A 144 2.62 -0.67 -7.39
N CYS A 145 1.33 -0.64 -7.08
CA CYS A 145 0.32 0.19 -7.75
C CYS A 145 -0.18 1.23 -6.75
N SER A 146 -0.55 2.40 -7.23
CA SER A 146 -1.33 3.36 -6.46
C SER A 146 -2.76 3.37 -6.99
N THR A 147 -3.72 3.55 -6.10
CA THR A 147 -5.10 3.84 -6.50
C THR A 147 -5.26 5.30 -6.95
N GLY A 148 -4.16 6.02 -7.15
CA GLY A 148 -4.18 7.42 -7.55
C GLY A 148 -4.32 8.38 -6.38
N GLY A 149 -4.79 9.60 -6.71
CA GLY A 149 -5.09 10.58 -5.69
C GLY A 149 -3.86 11.23 -5.08
N LEU A 150 -3.96 11.52 -3.79
CA LEU A 150 -2.94 12.25 -3.03
C LEU A 150 -1.61 11.50 -2.93
N ASP A 151 -1.60 10.19 -3.11
CA ASP A 151 -0.40 9.37 -3.07
C ASP A 151 0.58 9.77 -4.18
N ILE A 152 0.07 10.03 -5.40
CA ILE A 152 0.90 10.47 -6.52
C ILE A 152 1.57 11.80 -6.18
N ILE A 153 0.80 12.77 -5.67
CA ILE A 153 1.33 14.08 -5.28
C ILE A 153 2.35 13.92 -4.17
N GLY A 154 2.03 13.12 -3.15
CA GLY A 154 2.92 12.87 -2.03
C GLY A 154 4.24 12.23 -2.44
N LEU A 155 4.22 11.28 -3.38
CA LEU A 155 5.43 10.67 -3.94
C LEU A 155 6.25 11.68 -4.75
N CYS A 156 5.62 12.53 -5.56
CA CYS A 156 6.30 13.60 -6.31
C CYS A 156 6.97 14.60 -5.36
N LEU A 157 6.29 15.02 -4.31
CA LEU A 157 6.84 15.94 -3.29
C LEU A 157 8.01 15.31 -2.52
N SER A 158 7.87 14.06 -2.14
CA SER A 158 8.93 13.31 -1.45
C SER A 158 10.20 13.18 -2.30
N LYS A 159 10.03 12.97 -3.61
CA LYS A 159 11.16 12.85 -4.55
C LYS A 159 11.89 14.19 -4.77
N ARG A 160 11.20 15.31 -4.64
CA ARG A 160 11.77 16.67 -4.75
C ARG A 160 12.49 17.15 -3.48
N GLY A 161 12.65 16.28 -2.48
CA GLY A 161 13.36 16.60 -1.22
C GLY A 161 12.56 17.53 -0.29
N SER A 162 11.25 17.63 -0.49
CA SER A 162 10.38 18.39 0.40
C SER A 162 10.32 17.73 1.79
N HIS A 163 10.31 18.53 2.85
CA HIS A 163 10.06 18.08 4.22
C HIS A 163 8.62 17.53 4.43
N PHE A 164 7.77 17.66 3.43
CA PHE A 164 6.42 17.10 3.43
C PHE A 164 6.47 15.61 3.07
N THR A 165 6.09 14.76 4.00
CA THR A 165 5.86 13.34 3.75
C THR A 165 4.47 13.14 3.10
N VAL A 166 4.31 12.06 2.32
CA VAL A 166 3.01 11.66 1.72
C VAL A 166 1.89 11.69 2.76
N GLY A 167 2.15 11.12 3.94
CA GLY A 167 1.16 11.05 5.02
C GLY A 167 0.74 12.42 5.56
N ARG A 168 1.69 13.36 5.74
CA ARG A 168 1.35 14.72 6.19
C ARG A 168 0.50 15.48 5.18
N PHE A 169 0.80 15.33 3.89
CA PHE A 169 0.01 15.94 2.83
C PHE A 169 -1.41 15.38 2.79
N SER A 170 -1.55 14.05 2.79
CA SER A 170 -2.85 13.38 2.83
C SER A 170 -3.65 13.74 4.08
N MET A 171 -3.00 13.81 5.25
CA MET A 171 -3.66 14.20 6.49
C MET A 171 -4.17 15.66 6.44
N SER A 172 -3.36 16.60 5.98
CA SER A 172 -3.78 18.01 5.83
C SER A 172 -4.97 18.14 4.89
N PHE A 173 -4.95 17.43 3.76
CA PHE A 173 -6.05 17.42 2.81
C PHE A 173 -7.34 16.85 3.44
N ASN A 174 -7.24 15.73 4.15
CA ASN A 174 -8.38 15.09 4.81
C ASN A 174 -8.98 15.97 5.90
N VAL A 175 -8.16 16.71 6.65
CA VAL A 175 -8.65 17.70 7.63
C VAL A 175 -9.52 18.76 6.95
N LEU A 176 -9.05 19.30 5.81
CA LEU A 176 -9.82 20.30 5.05
C LEU A 176 -11.11 19.69 4.46
N LEU A 177 -11.02 18.46 3.93
CA LEU A 177 -12.17 17.75 3.37
C LEU A 177 -13.26 17.51 4.43
N TYR A 178 -12.89 17.02 5.61
CA TYR A 178 -13.85 16.74 6.67
C TYR A 178 -14.37 18.00 7.36
N ALA A 179 -13.56 19.06 7.42
CA ALA A 179 -14.06 20.39 7.82
C ALA A 179 -15.13 20.89 6.84
N ALA A 180 -14.91 20.72 5.53
CA ALA A 180 -15.93 21.04 4.53
C ALA A 180 -17.20 20.15 4.68
N CYS A 181 -17.04 18.85 4.97
CA CYS A 181 -18.18 17.96 5.25
C CYS A 181 -18.98 18.43 6.46
N ALA A 182 -18.32 18.87 7.55
CA ALA A 182 -18.99 19.39 8.74
C ALA A 182 -19.79 20.67 8.47
N LEU A 183 -19.30 21.52 7.56
CA LEU A 183 -19.96 22.78 7.17
C LEU A 183 -21.08 22.58 6.13
N LEU A 184 -20.91 21.65 5.20
CA LEU A 184 -21.86 21.43 4.11
C LEU A 184 -23.01 20.48 4.48
N PHE A 185 -22.76 19.58 5.40
CA PHE A 185 -23.73 18.55 5.82
C PHE A 185 -24.00 18.63 7.32
N ASP A 186 -23.28 17.85 8.12
CA ASP A 186 -23.39 17.83 9.58
C ASP A 186 -22.08 17.35 10.23
N ILE A 187 -21.93 17.71 11.52
CA ILE A 187 -20.73 17.36 12.29
C ILE A 187 -20.59 15.85 12.54
N GLN A 188 -21.72 15.13 12.63
CA GLN A 188 -21.70 13.67 12.88
C GLN A 188 -21.13 12.96 11.63
N THR A 189 -21.54 13.34 10.44
CA THR A 189 -21.00 12.84 9.17
C THR A 189 -19.49 13.04 9.10
N ALA A 190 -18.99 14.20 9.50
CA ALA A 190 -17.55 14.46 9.53
C ALA A 190 -16.83 13.57 10.53
N ILE A 191 -17.34 13.44 11.77
CA ILE A 191 -16.73 12.62 12.82
C ILE A 191 -16.66 11.15 12.40
N TYR A 192 -17.78 10.56 11.92
CA TYR A 192 -17.78 9.17 11.48
C TYR A 192 -16.91 8.93 10.26
N SER A 193 -16.82 9.89 9.32
CA SER A 193 -15.90 9.81 8.18
C SER A 193 -14.42 9.83 8.62
N VAL A 194 -14.09 10.59 9.66
CA VAL A 194 -12.75 10.54 10.29
C VAL A 194 -12.50 9.18 10.92
N ILE A 195 -13.46 8.64 11.68
CA ILE A 195 -13.34 7.31 12.29
C ILE A 195 -13.09 6.23 11.23
N TYR A 196 -13.89 6.23 10.16
CA TYR A 196 -13.67 5.33 9.01
C TYR A 196 -12.25 5.45 8.46
N THR A 197 -11.78 6.68 8.22
CA THR A 197 -10.44 6.93 7.65
C THR A 197 -9.33 6.46 8.59
N VAL A 198 -9.50 6.59 9.90
CA VAL A 198 -8.55 6.06 10.89
C VAL A 198 -8.46 4.53 10.79
N PHE A 199 -9.60 3.83 10.79
CA PHE A 199 -9.61 2.37 10.62
C PHE A 199 -9.00 1.97 9.27
N CYS A 200 -9.36 2.65 8.19
CA CYS A 200 -8.80 2.40 6.87
C CYS A 200 -7.26 2.55 6.88
N SER A 201 -6.72 3.63 7.46
CA SER A 201 -5.28 3.86 7.56
C SER A 201 -4.56 2.78 8.37
N LEU A 202 -5.12 2.38 9.52
CA LEU A 202 -4.54 1.31 10.34
C LEU A 202 -4.41 -0.02 9.59
N PHE A 203 -5.37 -0.32 8.73
CA PHE A 203 -5.36 -1.57 7.95
C PHE A 203 -4.61 -1.46 6.64
N ILE A 204 -4.44 -0.26 6.06
CA ILE A 204 -3.47 -0.02 4.98
C ILE A 204 -2.07 -0.39 5.45
N ASP A 205 -1.65 0.11 6.61
CA ASP A 205 -0.31 -0.15 7.14
C ASP A 205 -0.08 -1.65 7.40
N ARG A 206 -1.09 -2.38 7.84
CA ARG A 206 -1.03 -3.83 8.02
C ARG A 206 -0.99 -4.61 6.70
N GLY A 207 -1.71 -4.15 5.69
CA GLY A 207 -1.72 -4.74 4.34
C GLY A 207 -0.46 -4.41 3.55
N HIS A 208 0.13 -3.25 3.78
CA HIS A 208 1.30 -2.76 3.04
C HIS A 208 2.61 -3.14 3.72
N GLN A 209 2.99 -4.40 3.63
CA GLN A 209 4.23 -4.92 4.22
C GLN A 209 5.50 -4.63 3.41
N GLN A 210 5.42 -3.93 2.28
CA GLN A 210 6.56 -3.72 1.36
C GLN A 210 7.73 -2.89 1.94
N ASN A 211 7.49 -2.06 2.94
CA ASN A 211 8.51 -1.17 3.49
C ASN A 211 9.15 -1.69 4.80
N ILE A 212 8.85 -2.92 5.20
CA ILE A 212 9.49 -3.49 6.37
C ILE A 212 10.90 -3.91 5.98
N SER A 213 11.88 -3.10 6.40
CA SER A 213 13.29 -3.47 6.33
C SER A 213 13.57 -4.55 7.36
N VAL A 214 14.21 -5.60 6.91
CA VAL A 214 14.60 -6.76 7.74
C VAL A 214 16.10 -6.85 7.73
N GLN A 215 16.68 -6.95 8.92
CA GLN A 215 18.07 -7.31 9.10
C GLN A 215 18.15 -8.81 9.30
N VAL A 216 18.97 -9.47 8.52
CA VAL A 216 19.25 -10.90 8.67
C VAL A 216 20.72 -11.07 9.03
N LEU A 217 20.96 -11.72 10.16
CA LEU A 217 22.27 -12.20 10.55
C LEU A 217 22.34 -13.68 10.18
N ILE A 218 23.37 -14.04 9.42
CA ILE A 218 23.60 -15.40 8.94
C ILE A 218 24.89 -15.88 9.60
N PHE A 219 24.80 -16.97 10.33
CA PHE A 219 25.92 -17.57 11.02
C PHE A 219 26.34 -18.84 10.27
N THR A 220 27.53 -18.83 9.71
CA THR A 220 28.08 -19.92 8.90
C THR A 220 29.50 -20.26 9.33
N ARG A 221 29.88 -21.51 9.19
CA ARG A 221 31.27 -21.98 9.31
C ARG A 221 31.97 -22.03 7.96
N ASP A 222 31.21 -21.85 6.88
CA ASP A 222 31.76 -21.84 5.55
C ASP A 222 32.50 -20.52 5.27
N GLU A 223 33.77 -20.64 4.94
CA GLU A 223 34.63 -19.51 4.60
C GLU A 223 34.63 -19.21 3.09
N ASP A 224 33.88 -19.96 2.29
CA ASP A 224 33.82 -19.76 0.85
C ASP A 224 33.30 -18.34 0.52
N PRO A 225 34.02 -17.57 -0.27
CA PRO A 225 33.55 -16.26 -0.77
C PRO A 225 32.34 -16.36 -1.69
N ALA A 226 31.97 -17.55 -2.14
CA ALA A 226 30.81 -17.78 -2.99
C ALA A 226 29.49 -17.38 -2.30
N LEU A 227 29.38 -17.58 -0.98
CA LEU A 227 28.14 -17.25 -0.25
C LEU A 227 27.83 -15.75 -0.27
N PRO A 228 28.68 -14.81 0.16
CA PRO A 228 28.38 -13.38 0.04
C PRO A 228 28.24 -12.91 -1.41
N GLN A 229 29.00 -13.48 -2.34
CA GLN A 229 28.91 -13.14 -3.76
C GLN A 229 27.55 -13.57 -4.35
N SER A 230 27.04 -14.74 -4.02
CA SER A 230 25.72 -15.22 -4.46
C SER A 230 24.60 -14.33 -3.92
N ILE A 231 24.68 -13.93 -2.65
CA ILE A 231 23.71 -13.01 -2.06
C ILE A 231 23.74 -11.67 -2.80
N MET A 232 24.92 -11.10 -3.06
CA MET A 232 25.04 -9.83 -3.77
C MET A 232 24.55 -9.91 -5.22
N SER A 233 24.83 -11.00 -5.93
CA SER A 233 24.47 -11.17 -7.34
C SER A 233 22.99 -11.47 -7.54
N ARG A 234 22.39 -12.35 -6.71
CA ARG A 234 20.97 -12.74 -6.82
C ARG A 234 20.02 -11.68 -6.27
N LEU A 235 20.35 -11.10 -5.12
CA LEU A 235 19.45 -10.15 -4.44
C LEU A 235 19.84 -8.68 -4.73
N GLY A 236 21.08 -8.42 -5.20
CA GLY A 236 21.60 -7.06 -5.41
C GLY A 236 21.68 -6.28 -4.11
N ARG A 237 21.96 -6.96 -2.98
CA ARG A 237 22.07 -6.37 -1.65
C ARG A 237 23.50 -6.43 -1.14
N GLY A 238 23.94 -5.37 -0.47
CA GLY A 238 25.24 -5.35 0.17
C GLY A 238 25.29 -6.36 1.33
N VAL A 239 26.44 -7.03 1.48
CA VAL A 239 26.72 -7.95 2.57
C VAL A 239 27.90 -7.42 3.35
N THR A 240 27.74 -7.28 4.67
CA THR A 240 28.83 -6.99 5.59
C THR A 240 29.06 -8.23 6.44
N TYR A 241 30.31 -8.63 6.63
CA TYR A 241 30.61 -9.78 7.47
C TYR A 241 31.79 -9.47 8.40
N TRP A 242 31.82 -10.21 9.51
CA TRP A 242 32.93 -10.24 10.46
C TRP A 242 33.16 -11.66 10.95
N GLN A 243 34.35 -11.92 11.48
CA GLN A 243 34.68 -13.20 12.10
C GLN A 243 34.23 -13.21 13.56
N GLY A 244 33.70 -14.31 13.99
CA GLY A 244 33.31 -14.62 15.36
C GLY A 244 33.82 -15.97 15.78
N LYS A 245 33.69 -16.30 17.05
CA LYS A 245 34.05 -17.62 17.59
C LYS A 245 32.87 -18.20 18.38
N GLY A 246 32.53 -19.44 18.09
CA GLY A 246 31.49 -20.16 18.82
C GLY A 246 32.00 -20.51 20.23
N ALA A 247 31.38 -19.96 21.27
CA ALA A 247 31.84 -20.17 22.64
C ALA A 247 31.76 -21.63 23.11
N TYR A 248 30.80 -22.41 22.60
CA TYR A 248 30.64 -23.82 22.97
C TYR A 248 31.57 -24.73 22.18
N THR A 249 31.74 -24.49 20.89
CA THR A 249 32.53 -25.35 19.99
C THR A 249 33.96 -24.87 19.83
N GLU A 250 34.30 -23.69 20.33
CA GLU A 250 35.58 -22.97 20.13
C GLU A 250 36.00 -22.86 18.66
N SER A 251 35.07 -23.11 17.72
CA SER A 251 35.31 -23.03 16.29
C SER A 251 35.07 -21.64 15.76
N ASP A 252 35.88 -21.27 14.77
CA ASP A 252 35.70 -20.02 14.04
C ASP A 252 34.41 -20.08 13.22
N MET A 253 33.76 -18.91 13.12
CA MET A 253 32.55 -18.73 12.32
C MET A 253 32.54 -17.34 11.68
N ARG A 254 31.83 -17.23 10.59
CA ARG A 254 31.57 -15.97 9.93
C ARG A 254 30.12 -15.54 10.20
N VAL A 255 29.93 -14.27 10.55
CA VAL A 255 28.61 -13.67 10.72
C VAL A 255 28.39 -12.69 9.58
N LEU A 256 27.41 -12.95 8.71
CA LEU A 256 27.05 -12.05 7.62
C LEU A 256 25.82 -11.24 8.04
N CYS A 257 25.85 -9.94 7.80
CA CYS A 257 24.73 -9.03 8.02
C CYS A 257 24.22 -8.56 6.66
N VAL A 258 22.93 -8.78 6.40
CA VAL A 258 22.27 -8.40 5.16
C VAL A 258 20.99 -7.65 5.53
N CYS A 259 20.78 -6.50 4.89
CA CYS A 259 19.53 -5.77 5.02
C CYS A 259 18.71 -5.97 3.74
N VAL A 260 17.53 -6.55 3.91
CA VAL A 260 16.60 -6.92 2.83
C VAL A 260 15.20 -6.39 3.11
N SER A 261 14.32 -6.44 2.12
CA SER A 261 12.89 -6.28 2.35
C SER A 261 12.30 -7.58 2.91
N LYS A 262 11.12 -7.50 3.55
CA LYS A 262 10.44 -8.69 4.09
C LYS A 262 10.19 -9.76 3.03
N PHE A 263 9.98 -9.38 1.79
CA PHE A 263 9.77 -10.31 0.67
C PHE A 263 11.03 -11.03 0.23
N GLU A 264 12.20 -10.38 0.36
CA GLU A 264 13.49 -10.97 -0.03
C GLU A 264 14.05 -11.95 1.02
N VAL A 265 13.43 -12.04 2.20
CA VAL A 265 13.92 -12.93 3.27
C VAL A 265 13.89 -14.42 2.86
N ALA A 266 12.81 -14.83 2.18
CA ALA A 266 12.68 -16.22 1.72
C ALA A 266 13.75 -16.58 0.68
N ASP A 267 13.94 -15.69 -0.32
CA ASP A 267 14.96 -15.88 -1.37
C ASP A 267 16.38 -15.86 -0.78
N LEU A 268 16.63 -15.02 0.24
CA LEU A 268 17.89 -14.99 0.96
C LEU A 268 18.13 -16.32 1.69
N GLN A 269 17.11 -16.82 2.41
CA GLN A 269 17.23 -18.08 3.14
C GLN A 269 17.41 -19.28 2.20
N GLU A 270 16.75 -19.29 1.04
CA GLU A 270 16.91 -20.33 0.03
C GLU A 270 18.34 -20.28 -0.56
N THR A 271 18.81 -19.09 -0.94
CA THR A 271 20.18 -18.90 -1.46
C THR A 271 21.25 -19.37 -0.49
N VAL A 272 21.07 -19.11 0.81
CA VAL A 272 22.04 -19.55 1.82
C VAL A 272 21.97 -21.03 2.04
N ARG A 273 20.77 -21.63 2.14
CA ARG A 273 20.61 -23.08 2.34
C ARG A 273 21.14 -23.92 1.18
N GLU A 274 21.14 -23.39 -0.04
CA GLU A 274 21.74 -24.06 -1.21
C GLU A 274 23.25 -24.19 -1.07
N LEU A 275 23.92 -23.23 -0.44
CA LEU A 275 25.38 -23.17 -0.32
C LEU A 275 25.86 -23.70 1.04
N ASP A 276 25.18 -23.39 2.12
CA ASP A 276 25.46 -23.89 3.47
C ASP A 276 24.16 -24.32 4.17
N PRO A 277 23.82 -25.61 4.08
CA PRO A 277 22.64 -26.17 4.78
C PRO A 277 22.71 -26.09 6.31
N ASN A 278 23.90 -25.90 6.89
CA ASN A 278 24.13 -25.83 8.33
C ASN A 278 24.10 -24.39 8.88
N ALA A 279 23.99 -23.40 7.99
CA ALA A 279 23.86 -22.02 8.42
C ALA A 279 22.56 -21.77 9.19
N PHE A 280 22.62 -20.95 10.24
CA PHE A 280 21.42 -20.51 10.93
C PHE A 280 21.23 -19.00 10.82
N PHE A 281 19.99 -18.55 11.02
CA PHE A 281 19.57 -17.16 10.78
C PHE A 281 18.96 -16.54 12.01
N ILE A 282 19.30 -15.28 12.25
CA ILE A 282 18.52 -14.40 13.12
C ILE A 282 17.87 -13.35 12.20
N VAL A 283 16.55 -13.30 12.22
CA VAL A 283 15.76 -12.38 11.39
C VAL A 283 15.12 -11.34 12.29
N GLN A 284 15.49 -10.10 12.10
CA GLN A 284 14.96 -8.97 12.85
C GLN A 284 14.17 -8.05 11.93
N GLU A 285 12.85 -8.03 12.11
CA GLU A 285 11.94 -7.18 11.35
C GLU A 285 11.85 -5.76 11.93
N GLY A 286 11.47 -4.78 11.09
CA GLY A 286 11.18 -3.42 11.54
C GLY A 286 12.40 -2.56 11.84
N VAL A 287 13.57 -2.94 11.34
CA VAL A 287 14.79 -2.14 11.50
C VAL A 287 14.70 -0.83 10.70
N ARG A 288 15.17 0.26 11.29
CA ARG A 288 15.30 1.54 10.58
C ARG A 288 16.71 1.63 9.98
N ILE A 289 16.76 1.70 8.65
CA ILE A 289 18.02 1.87 7.93
C ILE A 289 18.12 3.32 7.49
N GLY A 290 19.20 3.99 7.90
CA GLY A 290 19.53 5.37 7.49
C GLY A 290 20.78 5.40 6.61
N GLY A 291 20.99 6.51 5.91
CA GLY A 291 22.16 6.70 5.04
C GLY A 291 21.96 6.24 3.60
N ASN A 292 23.04 5.85 2.93
CA ASN A 292 23.05 5.51 1.50
C ASN A 292 22.54 4.07 1.25
N PHE A 293 21.33 3.76 1.68
CA PHE A 293 20.67 2.47 1.44
C PHE A 293 19.66 2.60 0.30
N MET A 294 19.93 1.94 -0.81
CA MET A 294 18.98 1.92 -1.94
C MET A 294 17.78 1.03 -1.62
N ARG A 295 16.63 1.66 -1.40
CA ARG A 295 15.34 0.95 -1.33
C ARG A 295 14.96 0.57 -2.76
N LYS A 296 14.96 -0.72 -3.07
CA LYS A 296 14.33 -1.19 -4.30
C LYS A 296 12.82 -1.07 -4.12
N ILE A 297 12.23 -0.09 -4.77
CA ILE A 297 10.79 -0.03 -5.01
C ILE A 297 10.57 -0.95 -6.21
N SER A 298 10.23 -2.19 -5.95
CA SER A 298 9.91 -3.19 -6.98
C SER A 298 8.51 -2.95 -7.54
#